data_d41b728d752a08418a7336cf6234a6f5
#
_entry.id   d41b728d752a08418a7336cf6234a6f5
#
_cell.length_a   1.000
_cell.length_b   1.000
_cell.length_c   1.000
_cell.angle_alpha   90.00
_cell.angle_beta   90.00
_cell.angle_gamma   90.00
#
_symmetry.space_group_name_H-M   'P 1'
#
loop_
_entity.id
_entity.type
_entity.pdbx_description
1 polymer ?
#
loop_
_entity_poly.entity_id
_entity_poly.type
_entity_poly.pdbx_seq_one_letter_code
_entity_poly.pdbx_strand_id
1 'polypeptide(L)'
;YTACYRETNDTTFLNFAVKVADMIMDRVKTDDAIPYWDYDAPVTEETPRDASAAAVTASALIELSTMVPDGQKYLDYAEKILKSLSSDAYLAKVGDNQGFILLHSVGSLPNGSEIDTPLNYADYYYLEAMKRYMDRHQ
;
A
#
# COMPACT_ATOMS: atom_id res chain seq x y z
N TYR A 1 12.22 -4.24 0.01
CA TYR A 1 13.16 -5.07 -0.77
C TYR A 1 13.37 -4.56 -2.20
N THR A 2 12.36 -3.97 -2.87
CA THR A 2 12.54 -3.31 -4.19
C THR A 2 13.62 -2.23 -4.14
N ALA A 3 13.54 -1.34 -3.14
CA ALA A 3 14.57 -0.31 -2.92
C ALA A 3 15.96 -0.91 -2.68
N CYS A 4 16.05 -1.99 -1.89
CA CYS A 4 17.33 -2.68 -1.67
C CYS A 4 17.92 -3.21 -2.99
N TYR A 5 17.08 -3.82 -3.85
CA TYR A 5 17.53 -4.27 -5.16
C TYR A 5 18.00 -3.10 -6.05
N ARG A 6 17.23 -2.02 -6.09
CA ARG A 6 17.60 -0.81 -6.86
C ARG A 6 18.97 -0.28 -6.48
N GLU A 7 19.29 -0.25 -5.17
CA GLU A 7 20.56 0.32 -4.68
C GLU A 7 21.75 -0.65 -4.77
N THR A 8 21.51 -1.97 -4.74
CA THR A 8 22.59 -2.98 -4.64
C THR A 8 22.78 -3.82 -5.88
N ASN A 9 21.74 -3.91 -6.74
CA ASN A 9 21.65 -4.89 -7.85
C ASN A 9 21.77 -6.36 -7.40
N ASP A 10 21.60 -6.66 -6.10
CA ASP A 10 21.59 -8.03 -5.59
C ASP A 10 20.22 -8.68 -5.83
N THR A 11 20.21 -9.66 -6.73
CA THR A 11 18.99 -10.40 -7.12
C THR A 11 18.33 -11.15 -5.96
N THR A 12 19.03 -11.37 -4.85
CA THR A 12 18.44 -11.95 -3.64
C THR A 12 17.30 -11.06 -3.13
N PHE A 13 17.49 -9.73 -3.12
CA PHE A 13 16.44 -8.78 -2.73
C PHE A 13 15.28 -8.77 -3.72
N LEU A 14 15.55 -8.85 -5.03
CA LEU A 14 14.50 -8.91 -6.04
C LEU A 14 13.64 -10.16 -5.88
N ASN A 15 14.29 -11.32 -5.75
CA ASN A 15 13.58 -12.59 -5.55
C ASN A 15 12.73 -12.58 -4.27
N PHE A 16 13.21 -11.92 -3.23
CA PHE A 16 12.43 -11.77 -1.99
C PHE A 16 11.29 -10.77 -2.14
N ALA A 17 11.50 -9.66 -2.86
CA ALA A 17 10.45 -8.69 -3.17
C ALA A 17 9.28 -9.34 -3.92
N VAL A 18 9.57 -10.19 -4.91
CA VAL A 18 8.56 -10.97 -5.65
C VAL A 18 7.76 -11.86 -4.69
N LYS A 19 8.43 -12.63 -3.83
CA LYS A 19 7.74 -13.52 -2.86
C LYS A 19 6.84 -12.75 -1.90
N VAL A 20 7.30 -11.61 -1.40
CA VAL A 20 6.50 -10.76 -0.49
C VAL A 20 5.31 -10.16 -1.24
N ALA A 21 5.51 -9.67 -2.46
CA ALA A 21 4.43 -9.12 -3.28
C ALA A 21 3.34 -10.16 -3.56
N ASP A 22 3.74 -11.35 -4.02
CA ASP A 22 2.80 -12.43 -4.30
C ASP A 22 2.05 -12.88 -3.04
N MET A 23 2.73 -12.94 -1.88
CA MET A 23 2.12 -13.27 -0.60
C MET A 23 1.08 -12.21 -0.19
N ILE A 24 1.40 -10.93 -0.32
CA ILE A 24 0.45 -9.84 0.02
C ILE A 24 -0.78 -9.93 -0.89
N MET A 25 -0.59 -10.06 -2.20
CA MET A 25 -1.69 -10.17 -3.17
C MET A 25 -2.57 -11.40 -2.91
N ASP A 26 -1.97 -12.50 -2.43
CA ASP A 26 -2.72 -13.69 -2.05
C ASP A 26 -3.50 -13.52 -0.74
N ARG A 27 -2.96 -12.81 0.25
CA ARG A 27 -3.58 -12.67 1.57
C ARG A 27 -4.63 -11.56 1.67
N VAL A 28 -4.49 -10.49 0.91
CA VAL A 28 -5.47 -9.40 0.88
C VAL A 28 -6.67 -9.82 0.04
N LYS A 29 -7.75 -10.25 0.70
CA LYS A 29 -8.99 -10.75 0.06
C LYS A 29 -10.11 -9.70 0.00
N THR A 30 -9.82 -8.46 0.31
CA THR A 30 -10.79 -7.37 0.26
C THR A 30 -11.06 -6.94 -1.18
N ASP A 31 -12.29 -6.59 -1.48
CA ASP A 31 -12.68 -6.20 -2.84
C ASP A 31 -11.99 -4.93 -3.33
N ASP A 32 -11.60 -4.05 -2.40
CA ASP A 32 -10.93 -2.79 -2.65
C ASP A 32 -9.39 -2.88 -2.59
N ALA A 33 -8.82 -4.06 -2.30
CA ALA A 33 -7.40 -4.31 -2.11
C ALA A 33 -6.73 -3.50 -0.98
N ILE A 34 -7.54 -2.95 -0.05
CA ILE A 34 -7.02 -2.33 1.17
C ILE A 34 -7.02 -3.40 2.26
N PRO A 35 -5.87 -3.73 2.87
CA PRO A 35 -5.79 -4.77 3.88
C PRO A 35 -6.47 -4.36 5.19
N TYR A 36 -6.76 -5.35 6.01
CA TYR A 36 -6.96 -5.12 7.43
C TYR A 36 -5.61 -4.87 8.11
N TRP A 37 -5.63 -4.42 9.36
CA TRP A 37 -4.44 -4.08 10.16
C TRP A 37 -3.42 -5.22 10.28
N ASP A 38 -3.85 -6.45 10.12
CA ASP A 38 -3.03 -7.65 10.10
C ASP A 38 -3.60 -8.63 9.06
N TYR A 39 -2.74 -9.30 8.30
CA TYR A 39 -3.16 -10.21 7.23
C TYR A 39 -3.80 -11.52 7.73
N ASP A 40 -3.54 -11.90 8.98
CA ASP A 40 -4.01 -13.15 9.59
C ASP A 40 -4.99 -12.91 10.75
N ALA A 41 -5.34 -11.65 11.05
CA ALA A 41 -6.29 -11.33 12.10
C ALA A 41 -7.70 -11.86 11.76
N PRO A 42 -8.45 -12.34 12.76
CA PRO A 42 -9.87 -12.61 12.57
C PRO A 42 -10.62 -11.36 12.14
N VAL A 43 -11.37 -11.46 11.05
CA VAL A 43 -12.14 -10.33 10.49
C VAL A 43 -13.52 -10.27 11.14
N THR A 44 -13.85 -9.11 11.72
CA THR A 44 -15.17 -8.73 12.21
C THR A 44 -15.61 -7.41 11.57
N GLU A 45 -16.83 -6.97 11.83
CA GLU A 45 -17.30 -5.65 11.35
C GLU A 45 -16.49 -4.48 11.93
N GLU A 46 -15.84 -4.68 13.07
CA GLU A 46 -15.05 -3.67 13.77
C GLU A 46 -13.54 -3.75 13.41
N THR A 47 -13.11 -4.73 12.61
CA THR A 47 -11.70 -4.89 12.27
C THR A 47 -11.24 -3.73 11.38
N PRO A 48 -10.26 -2.90 11.85
CA PRO A 48 -9.88 -1.71 11.11
C PRO A 48 -9.09 -2.04 9.85
N ARG A 49 -9.30 -1.20 8.83
CA ARG A 49 -8.50 -1.18 7.59
C ARG A 49 -7.21 -0.43 7.79
N ASP A 50 -6.20 -0.76 7.01
CA ASP A 50 -4.93 -0.06 7.05
C ASP A 50 -4.55 0.51 5.67
N ALA A 51 -4.91 1.78 5.47
CA ALA A 51 -4.56 2.53 4.27
C ALA A 51 -3.03 2.72 4.14
N SER A 52 -2.29 2.74 5.25
CA SER A 52 -0.83 2.90 5.21
C SER A 52 -0.14 1.68 4.61
N ALA A 53 -0.56 0.47 4.98
CA ALA A 53 -0.06 -0.77 4.39
C ALA A 53 -0.41 -0.86 2.89
N ALA A 54 -1.59 -0.40 2.50
CA ALA A 54 -1.97 -0.31 1.09
C ALA A 54 -1.09 0.68 0.31
N ALA A 55 -0.85 1.87 0.85
CA ALA A 55 -0.05 2.90 0.20
C ALA A 55 1.39 2.45 -0.04
N VAL A 56 2.07 1.89 0.99
CA VAL A 56 3.43 1.36 0.84
C VAL A 56 3.49 0.19 -0.14
N THR A 57 2.45 -0.65 -0.15
CA THR A 57 2.35 -1.77 -1.09
C THR A 57 2.21 -1.26 -2.53
N ALA A 58 1.32 -0.31 -2.79
CA ALA A 58 1.16 0.28 -4.13
C ALA A 58 2.47 0.88 -4.66
N SER A 59 3.15 1.68 -3.84
CA SER A 59 4.44 2.27 -4.21
C SER A 59 5.48 1.22 -4.56
N ALA A 60 5.61 0.17 -3.76
CA ALA A 60 6.55 -0.93 -3.99
C ALA A 60 6.20 -1.75 -5.24
N LEU A 61 4.92 -2.04 -5.48
CA LEU A 61 4.47 -2.82 -6.63
C LEU A 61 4.66 -2.09 -7.96
N ILE A 62 4.45 -0.77 -8.01
CA ILE A 62 4.72 0.03 -9.22
C ILE A 62 6.22 -0.05 -9.55
N GLU A 63 7.10 0.08 -8.57
CA GLU A 63 8.53 -0.06 -8.77
C GLU A 63 8.90 -1.50 -9.20
N LEU A 64 8.39 -2.53 -8.51
CA LEU A 64 8.64 -3.94 -8.83
C LEU A 64 8.20 -4.28 -10.25
N SER A 65 7.12 -3.69 -10.73
CA SER A 65 6.58 -3.94 -12.06
C SER A 65 7.57 -3.59 -13.19
N THR A 66 8.55 -2.75 -12.92
CA THR A 66 9.61 -2.38 -13.89
C THR A 66 10.84 -3.28 -13.82
N MET A 67 10.94 -4.11 -12.78
CA MET A 67 12.14 -4.89 -12.47
C MET A 67 12.02 -6.36 -12.88
N VAL A 68 10.82 -6.83 -13.21
CA VAL A 68 10.55 -8.24 -13.51
C VAL A 68 9.79 -8.40 -14.84
N PRO A 69 10.00 -9.50 -15.58
CA PRO A 69 9.35 -9.71 -16.88
C PRO A 69 7.81 -9.76 -16.80
N ASP A 70 7.25 -10.34 -15.72
CA ASP A 70 5.80 -10.48 -15.47
C ASP A 70 5.27 -9.34 -14.59
N GLY A 71 5.79 -8.14 -14.80
CA GLY A 71 5.52 -6.98 -13.96
C GLY A 71 4.10 -6.43 -14.06
N GLN A 72 3.37 -6.71 -15.16
CA GLN A 72 2.04 -6.14 -15.38
C GLN A 72 1.05 -6.49 -14.26
N LYS A 73 1.07 -7.72 -13.74
CA LYS A 73 0.21 -8.11 -12.62
C LYS A 73 0.37 -7.24 -11.37
N TYR A 74 1.61 -6.80 -11.10
CA TYR A 74 1.91 -5.92 -9.97
C TYR A 74 1.41 -4.50 -10.21
N LEU A 75 1.55 -4.02 -11.44
CA LEU A 75 1.02 -2.71 -11.82
C LEU A 75 -0.51 -2.68 -11.72
N ASP A 76 -1.20 -3.68 -12.27
CA ASP A 76 -2.66 -3.78 -12.23
C ASP A 76 -3.18 -3.81 -10.78
N TYR A 77 -2.48 -4.52 -9.91
CA TYR A 77 -2.85 -4.57 -8.49
C TYR A 77 -2.59 -3.24 -7.77
N ALA A 78 -1.47 -2.58 -8.07
CA ALA A 78 -1.18 -1.24 -7.55
C ALA A 78 -2.19 -0.20 -8.02
N GLU A 79 -2.63 -0.24 -9.28
CA GLU A 79 -3.70 0.62 -9.79
C GLU A 79 -5.02 0.43 -9.03
N LYS A 80 -5.37 -0.82 -8.73
CA LYS A 80 -6.54 -1.14 -7.91
C LYS A 80 -6.45 -0.50 -6.53
N ILE A 81 -5.30 -0.62 -5.85
CA ILE A 81 -5.06 0.04 -4.56
C ILE A 81 -5.17 1.56 -4.70
N LEU A 82 -4.49 2.17 -5.66
CA LEU A 82 -4.52 3.62 -5.86
C LEU A 82 -5.93 4.14 -6.13
N LYS A 83 -6.72 3.42 -6.92
CA LYS A 83 -8.12 3.75 -7.18
C LYS A 83 -8.95 3.75 -5.90
N SER A 84 -8.73 2.77 -5.03
CA SER A 84 -9.42 2.68 -3.74
C SER A 84 -8.99 3.81 -2.79
N LEU A 85 -7.67 4.03 -2.64
CA LEU A 85 -7.14 5.10 -1.80
C LEU A 85 -7.57 6.51 -2.26
N SER A 86 -7.83 6.68 -3.57
CA SER A 86 -8.30 7.95 -4.15
C SER A 86 -9.82 8.12 -4.10
N SER A 87 -10.56 7.18 -3.51
CA SER A 87 -12.00 7.26 -3.34
C SER A 87 -12.39 8.02 -2.07
N ASP A 88 -13.65 8.46 -1.99
CA ASP A 88 -14.21 9.12 -0.81
C ASP A 88 -14.15 8.25 0.47
N ALA A 89 -13.91 6.93 0.33
CA ALA A 89 -13.77 6.03 1.47
C ALA A 89 -12.43 6.20 2.19
N TYR A 90 -11.38 6.65 1.50
CA TYR A 90 -10.03 6.74 2.06
C TYR A 90 -9.39 8.12 1.88
N LEU A 91 -9.84 8.92 0.93
CA LEU A 91 -9.30 10.26 0.68
C LEU A 91 -10.03 11.29 1.52
N ALA A 92 -9.33 11.98 2.40
CA ALA A 92 -9.91 13.05 3.21
C ALA A 92 -10.34 14.25 2.35
N LYS A 93 -11.43 14.91 2.73
CA LYS A 93 -11.81 16.17 2.12
C LYS A 93 -10.85 17.28 2.51
N VAL A 94 -10.66 18.23 1.59
CA VAL A 94 -9.77 19.38 1.84
C VAL A 94 -10.21 20.14 3.09
N GLY A 95 -9.30 20.30 4.04
CA GLY A 95 -9.55 20.98 5.31
C GLY A 95 -9.96 20.05 6.46
N ASP A 96 -10.27 18.78 6.17
CA ASP A 96 -10.56 17.75 7.18
C ASP A 96 -9.30 17.00 7.60
N ASN A 97 -9.46 16.01 8.47
CA ASN A 97 -8.42 15.04 8.88
C ASN A 97 -7.11 15.70 9.34
N GLN A 98 -7.20 16.84 10.00
CA GLN A 98 -6.04 17.60 10.52
C GLN A 98 -4.99 17.95 9.45
N GLY A 99 -5.37 17.96 8.17
CA GLY A 99 -4.50 18.23 7.02
C GLY A 99 -3.81 17.01 6.44
N PHE A 100 -4.06 15.81 6.97
CA PHE A 100 -3.61 14.55 6.36
C PHE A 100 -4.47 14.15 5.17
N ILE A 101 -3.86 13.44 4.21
CA ILE A 101 -4.50 13.05 2.95
C ILE A 101 -5.35 11.79 3.12
N LEU A 102 -4.80 10.76 3.77
CA LEU A 102 -5.47 9.46 3.91
C LEU A 102 -6.14 9.29 5.27
N LEU A 103 -7.32 8.68 5.23
CA LEU A 103 -8.07 8.16 6.36
C LEU A 103 -7.69 6.69 6.63
N HIS A 104 -8.11 6.16 7.79
CA HIS A 104 -8.18 4.73 8.08
C HIS A 104 -6.83 4.00 8.04
N SER A 105 -5.83 4.53 8.76
CA SER A 105 -4.57 3.81 8.97
C SER A 105 -4.45 3.23 10.37
N VAL A 106 -3.61 2.20 10.53
CA VAL A 106 -3.34 1.56 11.83
C VAL A 106 -1.84 1.44 12.06
N GLY A 107 -1.34 2.11 13.11
CA GLY A 107 0.07 2.02 13.50
C GLY A 107 0.35 0.91 14.50
N SER A 108 -0.49 0.76 15.54
CA SER A 108 -0.21 -0.22 16.60
C SER A 108 -1.46 -0.67 17.37
N LEU A 109 -2.30 -1.50 16.73
CA LEU A 109 -3.49 -2.08 17.38
C LEU A 109 -3.17 -2.82 18.69
N PRO A 110 -2.13 -3.68 18.76
CA PRO A 110 -1.83 -4.41 20.00
C PRO A 110 -1.50 -3.52 21.20
N ASN A 111 -0.99 -2.32 20.96
CA ASN A 111 -0.69 -1.34 22.01
C ASN A 111 -1.85 -0.35 22.27
N GLY A 112 -2.97 -0.50 21.58
CA GLY A 112 -4.13 0.39 21.71
C GLY A 112 -3.85 1.83 21.24
N SER A 113 -2.90 2.03 20.32
CA SER A 113 -2.52 3.34 19.80
C SER A 113 -2.56 3.38 18.27
N GLU A 114 -2.78 4.57 17.72
CA GLU A 114 -2.81 4.80 16.27
C GLU A 114 -3.78 3.83 15.55
N ILE A 115 -5.01 3.74 16.06
CA ILE A 115 -6.06 2.90 15.50
C ILE A 115 -7.04 3.79 14.75
N ASP A 116 -7.30 3.47 13.49
CA ASP A 116 -8.19 4.24 12.61
C ASP A 116 -7.86 5.75 12.63
N THR A 117 -6.60 6.07 12.37
CA THR A 117 -6.04 7.43 12.48
C THR A 117 -5.20 7.78 11.27
N PRO A 118 -5.02 9.07 10.93
CA PRO A 118 -4.09 9.46 9.89
C PRO A 118 -2.64 9.23 10.31
N LEU A 119 -1.82 8.80 9.37
CA LEU A 119 -0.39 8.58 9.57
C LEU A 119 0.43 9.28 8.48
N ASN A 120 1.47 10.00 8.87
CA ASN A 120 2.28 10.77 7.93
C ASN A 120 2.97 9.90 6.86
N TYR A 121 3.37 8.69 7.21
CA TYR A 121 3.97 7.77 6.24
C TYR A 121 2.94 7.15 5.28
N ALA A 122 1.66 7.08 5.65
CA ALA A 122 0.59 6.72 4.73
C ALA A 122 0.51 7.74 3.58
N ASP A 123 0.47 9.02 3.92
CA ASP A 123 0.46 10.12 2.96
C ASP A 123 1.72 10.14 2.10
N TYR A 124 2.89 9.95 2.73
CA TYR A 124 4.16 9.89 1.99
C TYR A 124 4.13 8.82 0.89
N TYR A 125 3.79 7.58 1.27
CA TYR A 125 3.78 6.48 0.31
C TYR A 125 2.66 6.57 -0.72
N TYR A 126 1.53 7.16 -0.36
CA TYR A 126 0.46 7.45 -1.33
C TYR A 126 0.93 8.43 -2.40
N LEU A 127 1.54 9.54 -2.00
CA LEU A 127 2.09 10.53 -2.94
C LEU A 127 3.24 9.95 -3.77
N GLU A 128 4.11 9.14 -3.16
CA GLU A 128 5.18 8.45 -3.89
C GLU A 128 4.60 7.48 -4.93
N ALA A 129 3.58 6.71 -4.57
CA ALA A 129 2.92 5.79 -5.49
C ALA A 129 2.24 6.53 -6.64
N MET A 130 1.52 7.62 -6.35
CA MET A 130 0.91 8.47 -7.37
C MET A 130 1.94 9.06 -8.31
N LYS A 131 3.05 9.57 -7.78
CA LYS A 131 4.14 10.11 -8.60
C LYS A 131 4.74 9.03 -9.51
N ARG A 132 5.08 7.86 -8.96
CA ARG A 132 5.62 6.73 -9.75
C ARG A 132 4.65 6.29 -10.85
N TYR A 133 3.37 6.27 -10.54
CA TYR A 133 2.33 5.92 -11.50
C TYR A 133 2.24 6.95 -12.64
N MET A 134 2.24 8.23 -12.32
CA MET A 134 2.21 9.31 -13.30
C MET A 134 3.46 9.33 -14.19
N ASP A 135 4.65 9.17 -13.60
CA ASP A 135 5.93 9.14 -14.35
C ASP A 135 5.97 7.97 -15.35
N ARG A 136 5.25 6.87 -15.07
CA ARG A 136 5.17 5.72 -15.97
C ARG A 136 4.28 5.96 -17.20
N HIS A 137 3.34 6.89 -17.12
CA HIS A 137 2.34 7.14 -18.17
C HIS A 137 2.65 8.43 -18.97
N GLN A 138 3.81 9.05 -18.75
CA GLN A 138 4.35 10.14 -19.55
C GLN A 138 5.28 9.61 -20.66
#